data_63ce29d175b2dabba947603b8573052b
#
_entry.id   63ce29d175b2dabba947603b8573052b
#
_cell.length_a   1.000
_cell.length_b   1.000
_cell.length_c   1.000
_cell.angle_alpha   90.00
_cell.angle_beta   90.00
_cell.angle_gamma   90.00
#
_symmetry.space_group_name_H-M   'P 1'
#
loop_
_entity.id
_entity.type
_entity.pdbx_description
1 polymer ?
#
loop_
_entity_poly.entity_id
_entity_poly.type
_entity_poly.pdbx_seq_one_letter_code
_entity_poly.pdbx_strand_id
1 'polypeptide(L)'
;MSPLMRKRTSKQAAPSDVEARLAEVAAAFEHGELEETLSRADALLAEADELPEALHWRASALAELGRLDEALETYGRALKVAPDDLELMLAAAECLVARVGDDREAVEDGLALCARGRKLSQRTGDTELLFEFLLLEGIGLNQVGECARALVSLDAALEHLPGAVEARLERAIALFELCRFAEAQTAFEEILGDSEDEPWAHHYLGLLAERRGDAKEARRRFGQAQALVPEEFPPPVELGEKAFDQAVEDAVKALPGHVKKYMDNVTLAVEDLPKDEDLMGETPPLSPCILGVFRGSPVSERHSILGGFDPYPASIVLYQKNLERFAKTREELIEQIGITVMHEVGHLMGLDEDDLWQRGLD
;
A
#
# COMPACT_ATOMS: atom_id res chain seq x y z
N MET A 1 -71.27 17.25 -17.22
CA MET A 1 -70.33 17.18 -18.35
C MET A 1 -68.92 17.29 -17.72
N SER A 2 -68.26 16.17 -17.64
CA SER A 2 -66.93 16.06 -17.04
C SER A 2 -65.86 16.00 -18.15
N PRO A 3 -64.73 16.76 -18.07
CA PRO A 3 -63.64 16.60 -19.01
C PRO A 3 -62.63 15.53 -18.50
N LEU A 4 -62.45 14.57 -19.39
CA LEU A 4 -61.49 13.50 -19.28
C LEU A 4 -60.05 14.02 -19.06
N MET A 5 -59.44 13.66 -17.90
CA MET A 5 -57.99 13.73 -17.68
C MET A 5 -57.30 12.67 -18.55
N ARG A 6 -56.66 13.11 -19.62
CA ARG A 6 -55.69 12.31 -20.36
C ARG A 6 -54.42 12.17 -19.49
N LYS A 7 -54.19 10.98 -18.94
CA LYS A 7 -52.88 10.56 -18.45
C LYS A 7 -51.89 10.59 -19.63
N ARG A 8 -50.99 11.55 -19.63
CA ARG A 8 -49.77 11.49 -20.44
C ARG A 8 -48.86 10.43 -19.79
N THR A 9 -48.88 9.22 -20.31
CA THR A 9 -47.76 8.28 -20.13
C THR A 9 -46.58 8.87 -20.89
N SER A 10 -45.54 9.31 -20.18
CA SER A 10 -44.25 9.60 -20.77
C SER A 10 -43.74 8.28 -21.34
N LYS A 11 -43.75 8.11 -22.64
CA LYS A 11 -42.93 7.09 -23.30
C LYS A 11 -41.49 7.46 -22.99
N GLN A 12 -40.77 6.65 -22.15
CA GLN A 12 -39.37 6.63 -22.14
C GLN A 12 -38.90 6.37 -23.57
N ALA A 13 -38.09 7.28 -24.14
CA ALA A 13 -37.48 7.07 -25.44
C ALA A 13 -36.63 5.76 -25.34
N ALA A 14 -36.66 4.94 -26.39
CA ALA A 14 -35.74 3.81 -26.47
C ALA A 14 -34.30 4.35 -26.42
N PRO A 15 -33.37 3.67 -25.71
CA PRO A 15 -31.97 4.08 -25.67
C PRO A 15 -31.41 4.22 -27.10
N SER A 16 -30.48 5.15 -27.31
CA SER A 16 -29.77 5.25 -28.58
C SER A 16 -29.02 3.94 -28.86
N ASP A 17 -28.72 3.66 -30.11
CA ASP A 17 -27.94 2.44 -30.46
C ASP A 17 -26.58 2.35 -29.68
N VAL A 18 -25.95 3.49 -29.50
CA VAL A 18 -24.71 3.60 -28.72
C VAL A 18 -24.93 3.28 -27.23
N GLU A 19 -25.98 3.83 -26.62
CA GLU A 19 -26.33 3.55 -25.21
C GLU A 19 -26.66 2.07 -25.01
N ALA A 20 -27.37 1.43 -25.94
CA ALA A 20 -27.66 -0.01 -25.85
C ALA A 20 -26.37 -0.85 -25.91
N ARG A 21 -25.44 -0.51 -26.81
CA ARG A 21 -24.15 -1.20 -26.96
C ARG A 21 -23.24 -0.95 -25.76
N LEU A 22 -23.22 0.25 -25.18
CA LEU A 22 -22.51 0.52 -23.94
C LEU A 22 -23.06 -0.31 -22.77
N ALA A 23 -24.38 -0.45 -22.67
CA ALA A 23 -24.98 -1.33 -21.67
C ALA A 23 -24.58 -2.81 -21.86
N GLU A 24 -24.34 -3.27 -23.10
CA GLU A 24 -23.82 -4.61 -23.37
C GLU A 24 -22.34 -4.74 -22.97
N VAL A 25 -21.53 -3.69 -23.12
CA VAL A 25 -20.13 -3.67 -22.64
C VAL A 25 -20.09 -3.78 -21.12
N ALA A 26 -20.89 -2.94 -20.43
CA ALA A 26 -21.00 -2.97 -18.97
C ALA A 26 -21.45 -4.34 -18.46
N ALA A 27 -22.50 -4.92 -19.06
CA ALA A 27 -23.00 -6.24 -18.68
C ALA A 27 -21.94 -7.33 -18.89
N ALA A 28 -21.16 -7.31 -19.96
CA ALA A 28 -20.07 -8.26 -20.18
C ALA A 28 -18.99 -8.13 -19.09
N PHE A 29 -18.64 -6.91 -18.69
CA PHE A 29 -17.70 -6.66 -17.60
C PHE A 29 -18.23 -7.20 -16.26
N GLU A 30 -19.48 -6.90 -15.90
CA GLU A 30 -20.13 -7.38 -14.68
C GLU A 30 -20.22 -8.92 -14.59
N HIS A 31 -20.29 -9.60 -15.75
CA HIS A 31 -20.24 -11.07 -15.81
C HIS A 31 -18.82 -11.65 -15.82
N GLY A 32 -17.79 -10.81 -15.76
CA GLY A 32 -16.39 -11.25 -15.82
C GLY A 32 -15.91 -11.68 -17.21
N GLU A 33 -16.66 -11.34 -18.25
CA GLU A 33 -16.36 -11.67 -19.66
C GLU A 33 -15.38 -10.63 -20.25
N LEU A 34 -14.16 -10.56 -19.65
CA LEU A 34 -13.21 -9.45 -19.86
C LEU A 34 -12.79 -9.28 -21.34
N GLU A 35 -12.49 -10.38 -22.02
CA GLU A 35 -12.11 -10.33 -23.46
C GLU A 35 -13.28 -9.91 -24.35
N GLU A 36 -14.50 -10.29 -24.02
CA GLU A 36 -15.71 -9.83 -24.70
C GLU A 36 -15.95 -8.34 -24.44
N THR A 37 -15.71 -7.88 -23.20
CA THR A 37 -15.74 -6.45 -22.84
C THR A 37 -14.78 -5.66 -23.72
N LEU A 38 -13.53 -6.11 -23.87
CA LEU A 38 -12.52 -5.47 -24.74
C LEU A 38 -12.99 -5.44 -26.20
N SER A 39 -13.46 -6.57 -26.72
CA SER A 39 -13.92 -6.68 -28.11
C SER A 39 -15.06 -5.71 -28.43
N ARG A 40 -16.04 -5.62 -27.54
CA ARG A 40 -17.20 -4.72 -27.69
C ARG A 40 -16.81 -3.25 -27.51
N ALA A 41 -15.96 -2.94 -26.53
CA ALA A 41 -15.46 -1.58 -26.33
C ALA A 41 -14.62 -1.11 -27.53
N ASP A 42 -13.72 -1.95 -28.05
CA ASP A 42 -12.93 -1.65 -29.24
C ASP A 42 -13.80 -1.43 -30.49
N ALA A 43 -14.89 -2.19 -30.64
CA ALA A 43 -15.84 -1.98 -31.75
C ALA A 43 -16.55 -0.61 -31.65
N LEU A 44 -16.88 -0.15 -30.43
CA LEU A 44 -17.43 1.19 -30.23
C LEU A 44 -16.39 2.28 -30.52
N LEU A 45 -15.16 2.09 -30.02
CA LEU A 45 -14.05 3.02 -30.20
C LEU A 45 -13.59 3.13 -31.67
N ALA A 46 -13.80 2.09 -32.48
CA ALA A 46 -13.53 2.15 -33.93
C ALA A 46 -14.50 3.10 -34.66
N GLU A 47 -15.67 3.35 -34.09
CA GLU A 47 -16.68 4.27 -34.65
C GLU A 47 -16.59 5.68 -34.02
N ALA A 48 -16.18 5.73 -32.70
CA ALA A 48 -16.06 6.96 -31.93
C ALA A 48 -14.86 6.79 -30.94
N ASP A 49 -13.68 7.17 -31.38
CA ASP A 49 -12.40 6.95 -30.69
C ASP A 49 -12.23 7.70 -29.34
N GLU A 50 -13.08 8.69 -29.10
CA GLU A 50 -13.11 9.50 -27.87
C GLU A 50 -14.42 9.32 -27.07
N LEU A 51 -14.98 8.11 -27.03
CA LEU A 51 -16.15 7.80 -26.22
C LEU A 51 -15.73 7.44 -24.79
N PRO A 52 -15.93 8.31 -23.77
CA PRO A 52 -15.38 8.13 -22.43
C PRO A 52 -15.81 6.82 -21.76
N GLU A 53 -17.10 6.46 -21.87
CA GLU A 53 -17.67 5.26 -21.26
C GLU A 53 -17.07 3.98 -21.88
N ALA A 54 -16.82 3.96 -23.19
CA ALA A 54 -16.17 2.82 -23.84
C ALA A 54 -14.69 2.72 -23.46
N LEU A 55 -14.01 3.87 -23.33
CA LEU A 55 -12.62 3.91 -22.81
C LEU A 55 -12.56 3.44 -21.36
N HIS A 56 -13.51 3.85 -20.51
CA HIS A 56 -13.62 3.40 -19.12
C HIS A 56 -13.69 1.87 -19.06
N TRP A 57 -14.68 1.25 -19.68
CA TRP A 57 -14.84 -0.21 -19.63
C TRP A 57 -13.66 -0.97 -20.23
N ARG A 58 -13.09 -0.42 -21.31
CA ARG A 58 -11.86 -0.97 -21.87
C ARG A 58 -10.72 -0.96 -20.88
N ALA A 59 -10.49 0.17 -20.21
CA ALA A 59 -9.41 0.30 -19.23
C ALA A 59 -9.63 -0.61 -18.02
N SER A 60 -10.87 -0.67 -17.50
CA SER A 60 -11.22 -1.55 -16.39
C SER A 60 -10.98 -3.03 -16.74
N ALA A 61 -11.38 -3.47 -17.95
CA ALA A 61 -11.13 -4.84 -18.39
C ALA A 61 -9.63 -5.14 -18.56
N LEU A 62 -8.84 -4.19 -19.05
CA LEU A 62 -7.38 -4.32 -19.15
C LEU A 62 -6.75 -4.44 -17.77
N ALA A 63 -7.19 -3.65 -16.80
CA ALA A 63 -6.71 -3.69 -15.43
C ALA A 63 -7.00 -5.06 -14.77
N GLU A 64 -8.22 -5.59 -14.95
CA GLU A 64 -8.60 -6.93 -14.46
C GLU A 64 -7.78 -8.06 -15.12
N LEU A 65 -7.37 -7.88 -16.37
CA LEU A 65 -6.50 -8.82 -17.08
C LEU A 65 -5.02 -8.68 -16.70
N GLY A 66 -4.64 -7.75 -15.83
CA GLY A 66 -3.26 -7.47 -15.45
C GLY A 66 -2.45 -6.72 -16.50
N ARG A 67 -3.10 -6.16 -17.54
CA ARG A 67 -2.47 -5.36 -18.61
C ARG A 67 -2.41 -3.90 -18.18
N LEU A 68 -1.66 -3.63 -17.09
CA LEU A 68 -1.71 -2.37 -16.35
C LEU A 68 -1.26 -1.17 -17.18
N ASP A 69 -0.17 -1.27 -17.94
CA ASP A 69 0.31 -0.17 -18.78
C ASP A 69 -0.75 0.28 -19.81
N GLU A 70 -1.42 -0.68 -20.44
CA GLU A 70 -2.48 -0.38 -21.42
C GLU A 70 -3.75 0.17 -20.76
N ALA A 71 -4.04 -0.28 -19.54
CA ALA A 71 -5.14 0.25 -18.72
C ALA A 71 -4.88 1.72 -18.39
N LEU A 72 -3.70 2.05 -17.86
CA LEU A 72 -3.31 3.41 -17.50
C LEU A 72 -3.30 4.37 -18.70
N GLU A 73 -2.76 3.93 -19.86
CA GLU A 73 -2.84 4.72 -21.10
C GLU A 73 -4.30 4.99 -21.49
N THR A 74 -5.18 3.98 -21.39
CA THR A 74 -6.60 4.10 -21.74
C THR A 74 -7.34 5.00 -20.76
N TYR A 75 -7.12 4.86 -19.44
CA TYR A 75 -7.66 5.80 -18.45
C TYR A 75 -7.18 7.23 -18.69
N GLY A 76 -5.91 7.42 -19.01
CA GLY A 76 -5.35 8.73 -19.34
C GLY A 76 -6.02 9.38 -20.56
N ARG A 77 -6.40 8.59 -21.57
CA ARG A 77 -7.19 9.07 -22.72
C ARG A 77 -8.60 9.45 -22.29
N ALA A 78 -9.26 8.59 -21.53
CA ALA A 78 -10.62 8.82 -21.06
C ALA A 78 -10.72 10.09 -20.19
N LEU A 79 -9.79 10.29 -19.25
CA LEU A 79 -9.72 11.47 -18.39
C LEU A 79 -9.39 12.78 -19.15
N LYS A 80 -8.76 12.71 -20.32
CA LYS A 80 -8.60 13.89 -21.19
C LYS A 80 -9.92 14.33 -21.81
N VAL A 81 -10.80 13.38 -22.15
CA VAL A 81 -12.10 13.65 -22.76
C VAL A 81 -13.13 14.03 -21.69
N ALA A 82 -13.16 13.31 -20.58
CA ALA A 82 -14.10 13.52 -19.47
C ALA A 82 -13.34 13.79 -18.16
N PRO A 83 -12.72 14.97 -18.01
CA PRO A 83 -11.83 15.24 -16.89
C PRO A 83 -12.54 15.32 -15.52
N ASP A 84 -13.84 15.58 -15.49
CA ASP A 84 -14.62 15.73 -14.25
C ASP A 84 -15.58 14.54 -14.00
N ASP A 85 -15.37 13.43 -14.71
CA ASP A 85 -16.08 12.19 -14.47
C ASP A 85 -15.54 11.50 -13.22
N LEU A 86 -16.36 11.39 -12.19
CA LEU A 86 -15.98 10.90 -10.87
C LEU A 86 -15.74 9.38 -10.86
N GLU A 87 -16.58 8.62 -11.57
CA GLU A 87 -16.46 7.16 -11.64
C GLU A 87 -15.18 6.78 -12.39
N LEU A 88 -14.89 7.47 -13.49
CA LEU A 88 -13.67 7.30 -14.24
C LEU A 88 -12.41 7.68 -13.43
N MET A 89 -12.48 8.78 -12.66
CA MET A 89 -11.38 9.18 -11.78
C MET A 89 -11.13 8.14 -10.69
N LEU A 90 -12.19 7.60 -10.10
CA LEU A 90 -12.08 6.58 -9.06
C LEU A 90 -11.43 5.31 -9.63
N ALA A 91 -11.94 4.78 -10.73
CA ALA A 91 -11.40 3.58 -11.37
C ALA A 91 -9.92 3.74 -11.79
N ALA A 92 -9.53 4.91 -12.29
CA ALA A 92 -8.14 5.20 -12.61
C ALA A 92 -7.27 5.26 -11.35
N ALA A 93 -7.75 5.88 -10.27
CA ALA A 93 -7.06 5.95 -9.00
C ALA A 93 -6.91 4.57 -8.34
N GLU A 94 -7.94 3.72 -8.38
CA GLU A 94 -7.89 2.33 -7.92
C GLU A 94 -6.84 1.52 -8.69
N CYS A 95 -6.76 1.69 -10.01
CA CYS A 95 -5.74 1.02 -10.81
C CYS A 95 -4.32 1.42 -10.37
N LEU A 96 -4.09 2.70 -10.11
CA LEU A 96 -2.79 3.23 -9.69
C LEU A 96 -2.44 2.80 -8.27
N VAL A 97 -3.36 2.89 -7.32
CA VAL A 97 -3.10 2.60 -5.90
C VAL A 97 -3.10 1.09 -5.63
N ALA A 98 -4.14 0.36 -6.09
CA ALA A 98 -4.34 -1.02 -5.67
C ALA A 98 -3.63 -2.05 -6.57
N ARG A 99 -3.38 -1.74 -7.83
CA ARG A 99 -2.87 -2.73 -8.81
C ARG A 99 -1.42 -2.50 -9.21
N VAL A 100 -0.96 -1.26 -9.21
CA VAL A 100 0.44 -0.90 -9.49
C VAL A 100 1.25 -0.75 -8.20
N GLY A 101 0.65 -0.81 -7.07
CA GLY A 101 1.01 -0.55 -5.68
C GLY A 101 2.48 -0.55 -5.22
N ASP A 102 3.38 -1.25 -5.92
CA ASP A 102 4.81 -1.25 -5.60
C ASP A 102 5.57 -0.07 -6.25
N ASP A 103 4.90 0.73 -7.09
CA ASP A 103 5.46 1.92 -7.72
C ASP A 103 4.97 3.18 -7.00
N ARG A 104 5.86 3.81 -6.24
CA ARG A 104 5.58 5.01 -5.47
C ARG A 104 5.05 6.15 -6.34
N GLU A 105 5.61 6.36 -7.55
CA GLU A 105 5.16 7.42 -8.48
C GLU A 105 3.71 7.17 -8.93
N ALA A 106 3.37 5.92 -9.23
CA ALA A 106 2.01 5.53 -9.58
C ALA A 106 1.03 5.78 -8.41
N VAL A 107 1.40 5.42 -7.19
CA VAL A 107 0.56 5.69 -6.00
C VAL A 107 0.37 7.20 -5.79
N GLU A 108 1.41 8.02 -5.94
CA GLU A 108 1.32 9.48 -5.84
C GLU A 108 0.40 10.09 -6.92
N ASP A 109 0.43 9.58 -8.15
CA ASP A 109 -0.52 9.95 -9.20
C ASP A 109 -1.96 9.55 -8.84
N GLY A 110 -2.16 8.36 -8.28
CA GLY A 110 -3.45 7.90 -7.75
C GLY A 110 -3.98 8.82 -6.65
N LEU A 111 -3.12 9.19 -5.69
CA LEU A 111 -3.44 10.15 -4.62
C LEU A 111 -3.83 11.53 -5.17
N ALA A 112 -3.20 11.99 -6.26
CA ALA A 112 -3.59 13.24 -6.91
C ALA A 112 -5.01 13.15 -7.52
N LEU A 113 -5.37 12.01 -8.11
CA LEU A 113 -6.74 11.77 -8.58
C LEU A 113 -7.73 11.70 -7.41
N CYS A 114 -7.41 11.00 -6.32
CA CYS A 114 -8.24 10.95 -5.12
C CYS A 114 -8.51 12.35 -4.55
N ALA A 115 -7.48 13.18 -4.41
CA ALA A 115 -7.62 14.55 -3.91
C ALA A 115 -8.51 15.42 -4.81
N ARG A 116 -8.48 15.21 -6.12
CA ARG A 116 -9.33 15.88 -7.09
C ARG A 116 -10.76 15.36 -7.04
N GLY A 117 -10.95 14.04 -7.05
CA GLY A 117 -12.26 13.39 -6.97
C GLY A 117 -12.99 13.76 -5.67
N ARG A 118 -12.31 13.71 -4.53
CA ARG A 118 -12.81 14.14 -3.22
C ARG A 118 -13.36 15.57 -3.24
N LYS A 119 -12.59 16.53 -3.80
CA LYS A 119 -13.04 17.92 -3.93
C LYS A 119 -14.29 18.06 -4.80
N LEU A 120 -14.38 17.30 -5.88
CA LEU A 120 -15.51 17.33 -6.79
C LEU A 120 -16.74 16.67 -6.17
N SER A 121 -16.59 15.50 -5.51
CA SER A 121 -17.67 14.83 -4.78
C SER A 121 -18.27 15.70 -3.67
N GLN A 122 -17.41 16.43 -2.94
CA GLN A 122 -17.87 17.41 -1.94
C GLN A 122 -18.71 18.53 -2.57
N ARG A 123 -18.33 19.00 -3.76
CA ARG A 123 -19.07 20.08 -4.47
C ARG A 123 -20.39 19.59 -5.06
N THR A 124 -20.45 18.36 -5.55
CA THR A 124 -21.66 17.76 -6.12
C THR A 124 -22.59 17.23 -5.04
N GLY A 125 -22.09 17.00 -3.82
CA GLY A 125 -22.83 16.40 -2.72
C GLY A 125 -22.94 14.88 -2.84
N ASP A 126 -22.09 14.24 -3.65
CA ASP A 126 -22.04 12.80 -3.81
C ASP A 126 -21.25 12.19 -2.63
N THR A 127 -21.98 11.70 -1.65
CA THR A 127 -21.41 11.17 -0.40
C THR A 127 -20.86 9.76 -0.57
N GLU A 128 -21.34 9.00 -1.53
CA GLU A 128 -20.87 7.64 -1.83
C GLU A 128 -19.48 7.71 -2.46
N LEU A 129 -19.34 8.44 -3.57
CA LEU A 129 -18.04 8.63 -4.20
C LEU A 129 -17.07 9.42 -3.30
N LEU A 130 -17.56 10.30 -2.44
CA LEU A 130 -16.70 10.96 -1.45
C LEU A 130 -16.09 9.96 -0.48
N PHE A 131 -16.86 8.98 0.01
CA PHE A 131 -16.37 7.91 0.87
C PHE A 131 -15.30 7.09 0.15
N GLU A 132 -15.56 6.66 -1.09
CA GLU A 132 -14.63 5.84 -1.87
C GLU A 132 -13.29 6.58 -2.11
N PHE A 133 -13.32 7.86 -2.48
CA PHE A 133 -12.09 8.65 -2.63
C PHE A 133 -11.32 8.83 -1.32
N LEU A 134 -12.02 8.99 -0.19
CA LEU A 134 -11.38 9.13 1.12
C LEU A 134 -10.74 7.81 1.58
N LEU A 135 -11.40 6.69 1.34
CA LEU A 135 -10.87 5.35 1.63
C LEU A 135 -9.62 5.09 0.80
N LEU A 136 -9.71 5.27 -0.51
CA LEU A 136 -8.59 5.03 -1.42
C LEU A 136 -7.40 5.98 -1.15
N GLU A 137 -7.68 7.25 -0.81
CA GLU A 137 -6.65 8.20 -0.35
C GLU A 137 -5.94 7.68 0.91
N GLY A 138 -6.68 7.10 1.85
CA GLY A 138 -6.15 6.50 3.06
C GLY A 138 -5.25 5.29 2.78
N ILE A 139 -5.70 4.39 1.90
CA ILE A 139 -4.94 3.21 1.45
C ILE A 139 -3.61 3.65 0.81
N GLY A 140 -3.68 4.53 -0.19
CA GLY A 140 -2.48 5.00 -0.88
C GLY A 140 -1.51 5.74 0.04
N LEU A 141 -2.01 6.51 1.01
CA LEU A 141 -1.17 7.19 2.00
C LEU A 141 -0.48 6.20 2.96
N ASN A 142 -1.14 5.10 3.34
CA ASN A 142 -0.51 4.01 4.11
C ASN A 142 0.61 3.36 3.30
N GLN A 143 0.40 3.08 2.02
CA GLN A 143 1.40 2.46 1.13
C GLN A 143 2.68 3.30 0.98
N VAL A 144 2.54 4.62 0.91
CA VAL A 144 3.72 5.52 0.82
C VAL A 144 4.28 5.93 2.19
N GLY A 145 3.80 5.33 3.30
CA GLY A 145 4.28 5.59 4.66
C GLY A 145 3.76 6.88 5.29
N GLU A 146 2.84 7.59 4.65
CA GLU A 146 2.25 8.84 5.17
C GLU A 146 1.07 8.58 6.13
N CYS A 147 1.23 7.64 7.05
CA CYS A 147 0.18 7.10 7.91
C CYS A 147 -0.53 8.14 8.77
N ALA A 148 0.15 9.25 9.14
CA ALA A 148 -0.50 10.35 9.85
C ALA A 148 -1.55 11.08 8.99
N ARG A 149 -1.31 11.20 7.67
CA ARG A 149 -2.29 11.74 6.72
C ARG A 149 -3.37 10.71 6.41
N ALA A 150 -2.99 9.43 6.29
CA ALA A 150 -3.93 8.33 6.10
C ALA A 150 -5.02 8.33 7.19
N LEU A 151 -4.65 8.49 8.46
CA LEU A 151 -5.62 8.59 9.57
C LEU A 151 -6.65 9.71 9.35
N VAL A 152 -6.25 10.86 8.83
CA VAL A 152 -7.17 11.99 8.60
C VAL A 152 -8.19 11.62 7.52
N SER A 153 -7.75 11.00 6.41
CA SER A 153 -8.66 10.60 5.33
C SER A 153 -9.58 9.46 5.76
N LEU A 154 -9.05 8.47 6.49
CA LEU A 154 -9.81 7.31 6.98
C LEU A 154 -10.80 7.69 8.09
N ASP A 155 -10.43 8.58 9.01
CA ASP A 155 -11.36 9.12 10.00
C ASP A 155 -12.53 9.85 9.30
N ALA A 156 -12.23 10.66 8.25
CA ALA A 156 -13.26 11.32 7.46
C ALA A 156 -14.14 10.32 6.67
N ALA A 157 -13.57 9.25 6.11
CA ALA A 157 -14.34 8.18 5.48
C ALA A 157 -15.31 7.53 6.47
N LEU A 158 -14.85 7.23 7.68
CA LEU A 158 -15.65 6.61 8.73
C LEU A 158 -16.73 7.53 9.31
N GLU A 159 -16.61 8.85 9.15
CA GLU A 159 -17.74 9.77 9.44
C GLU A 159 -18.92 9.55 8.47
N HIS A 160 -18.65 9.15 7.21
CA HIS A 160 -19.67 8.84 6.22
C HIS A 160 -20.22 7.41 6.37
N LEU A 161 -19.33 6.44 6.60
CA LEU A 161 -19.70 5.02 6.74
C LEU A 161 -18.97 4.36 7.92
N PRO A 162 -19.47 4.52 9.16
CA PRO A 162 -18.81 4.02 10.39
C PRO A 162 -18.57 2.51 10.44
N GLY A 163 -19.38 1.75 9.68
CA GLY A 163 -19.31 0.29 9.64
C GLY A 163 -18.41 -0.29 8.54
N ALA A 164 -17.73 0.54 7.75
CA ALA A 164 -16.85 0.09 6.69
C ALA A 164 -15.64 -0.66 7.25
N VAL A 165 -15.62 -1.98 7.08
CA VAL A 165 -14.57 -2.84 7.66
C VAL A 165 -13.22 -2.49 7.08
N GLU A 166 -13.12 -2.27 5.78
CA GLU A 166 -11.89 -1.92 5.09
C GLU A 166 -11.31 -0.58 5.60
N ALA A 167 -12.14 0.46 5.73
CA ALA A 167 -11.68 1.75 6.28
C ALA A 167 -11.23 1.63 7.75
N ARG A 168 -11.90 0.78 8.55
CA ARG A 168 -11.50 0.51 9.94
C ARG A 168 -10.19 -0.27 10.00
N LEU A 169 -9.99 -1.21 9.09
CA LEU A 169 -8.76 -1.99 8.96
C LEU A 169 -7.58 -1.11 8.59
N GLU A 170 -7.71 -0.32 7.54
CA GLU A 170 -6.66 0.60 7.08
C GLU A 170 -6.31 1.64 8.15
N ARG A 171 -7.33 2.12 8.88
CA ARG A 171 -7.11 3.01 10.03
C ARG A 171 -6.32 2.33 11.16
N ALA A 172 -6.62 1.06 11.45
CA ALA A 172 -5.90 0.30 12.47
C ALA A 172 -4.45 0.02 12.05
N ILE A 173 -4.20 -0.23 10.75
CA ILE A 173 -2.87 -0.34 10.16
C ILE A 173 -2.10 0.97 10.33
N ALA A 174 -2.69 2.12 9.97
CA ALA A 174 -2.05 3.42 10.16
C ALA A 174 -1.68 3.70 11.63
N LEU A 175 -2.53 3.29 12.58
CA LEU A 175 -2.23 3.39 14.02
C LEU A 175 -1.05 2.51 14.41
N PHE A 176 -0.95 1.30 13.88
CA PHE A 176 0.17 0.39 14.12
C PHE A 176 1.48 0.98 13.57
N GLU A 177 1.47 1.46 12.32
CA GLU A 177 2.62 2.09 11.66
C GLU A 177 3.10 3.35 12.41
N LEU A 178 2.20 4.10 13.02
CA LEU A 178 2.52 5.25 13.88
C LEU A 178 2.90 4.85 15.32
N CYS A 179 3.18 3.59 15.58
CA CYS A 179 3.53 3.07 16.92
C CYS A 179 2.46 3.32 18.01
N ARG A 180 1.20 3.61 17.61
CA ARG A 180 0.07 3.77 18.53
C ARG A 180 -0.53 2.40 18.88
N PHE A 181 0.31 1.50 19.41
CA PHE A 181 0.05 0.08 19.56
C PHE A 181 -1.19 -0.26 20.39
N ALA A 182 -1.47 0.49 21.44
CA ALA A 182 -2.65 0.24 22.29
C ALA A 182 -3.96 0.56 21.53
N GLU A 183 -3.96 1.62 20.72
CA GLU A 183 -5.11 2.02 19.92
C GLU A 183 -5.30 1.07 18.73
N ALA A 184 -4.21 0.69 18.06
CA ALA A 184 -4.23 -0.31 16.99
C ALA A 184 -4.79 -1.65 17.50
N GLN A 185 -4.31 -2.12 18.66
CA GLN A 185 -4.82 -3.36 19.25
C GLN A 185 -6.33 -3.31 19.46
N THR A 186 -6.82 -2.24 20.09
CA THR A 186 -8.26 -2.08 20.34
C THR A 186 -9.05 -2.08 19.03
N ALA A 187 -8.57 -1.36 18.00
CA ALA A 187 -9.23 -1.29 16.71
C ALA A 187 -9.29 -2.66 16.00
N PHE A 188 -8.19 -3.43 15.99
CA PHE A 188 -8.21 -4.79 15.42
C PHE A 188 -9.09 -5.76 16.21
N GLU A 189 -9.14 -5.66 17.54
CA GLU A 189 -10.02 -6.47 18.38
C GLU A 189 -11.49 -6.14 18.12
N GLU A 190 -11.86 -4.89 17.91
CA GLU A 190 -13.21 -4.46 17.54
C GLU A 190 -13.60 -4.97 16.15
N ILE A 191 -12.68 -4.96 15.17
CA ILE A 191 -12.93 -5.54 13.83
C ILE A 191 -13.24 -7.03 13.95
N LEU A 192 -12.45 -7.77 14.72
CA LEU A 192 -12.69 -9.20 14.94
C LEU A 192 -13.96 -9.49 15.77
N GLY A 193 -14.43 -8.52 16.56
CA GLY A 193 -15.72 -8.60 17.24
C GLY A 193 -16.91 -8.59 16.27
N ASP A 194 -16.76 -7.94 15.13
CA ASP A 194 -17.79 -7.84 14.10
C ASP A 194 -17.60 -8.89 12.98
N SER A 195 -16.35 -9.28 12.69
CA SER A 195 -15.96 -10.25 11.65
C SER A 195 -14.79 -11.08 12.15
N GLU A 196 -15.08 -12.28 12.67
CA GLU A 196 -14.06 -13.18 13.23
C GLU A 196 -13.05 -13.68 12.18
N ASP A 197 -13.38 -13.58 10.88
CA ASP A 197 -12.60 -14.11 9.76
C ASP A 197 -11.82 -13.02 9.02
N GLU A 198 -11.42 -11.90 9.69
CA GLU A 198 -10.60 -10.88 9.08
C GLU A 198 -9.09 -11.22 9.20
N PRO A 199 -8.43 -11.67 8.12
CA PRO A 199 -7.07 -12.21 8.18
C PRO A 199 -6.03 -11.17 8.56
N TRP A 200 -6.14 -9.94 8.06
CA TRP A 200 -5.20 -8.86 8.38
C TRP A 200 -5.29 -8.44 9.84
N ALA A 201 -6.50 -8.40 10.42
CA ALA A 201 -6.66 -8.11 11.85
C ALA A 201 -5.98 -9.18 12.72
N HIS A 202 -6.09 -10.46 12.34
CA HIS A 202 -5.32 -11.52 13.00
C HIS A 202 -3.82 -11.34 12.84
N HIS A 203 -3.34 -11.02 11.65
CA HIS A 203 -1.92 -10.80 11.38
C HIS A 203 -1.36 -9.68 12.27
N TYR A 204 -1.96 -8.50 12.28
CA TYR A 204 -1.49 -7.37 13.07
C TYR A 204 -1.60 -7.61 14.58
N LEU A 205 -2.63 -8.31 15.07
CA LEU A 205 -2.68 -8.75 16.46
C LEU A 205 -1.57 -9.74 16.79
N GLY A 206 -1.14 -10.55 15.82
CA GLY A 206 0.05 -11.41 15.93
C GLY A 206 1.32 -10.58 16.10
N LEU A 207 1.54 -9.55 15.28
CA LEU A 207 2.67 -8.62 15.38
C LEU A 207 2.69 -7.91 16.75
N LEU A 208 1.55 -7.42 17.20
CA LEU A 208 1.40 -6.78 18.51
C LEU A 208 1.69 -7.73 19.67
N ALA A 209 1.25 -8.99 19.59
CA ALA A 209 1.54 -10.02 20.59
C ALA A 209 3.04 -10.35 20.63
N GLU A 210 3.68 -10.46 19.47
CA GLU A 210 5.11 -10.72 19.35
C GLU A 210 5.94 -9.60 19.96
N ARG A 211 5.60 -8.33 19.71
CA ARG A 211 6.25 -7.16 20.34
C ARG A 211 6.16 -7.17 21.86
N ARG A 212 5.06 -7.69 22.43
CA ARG A 212 4.89 -7.85 23.89
C ARG A 212 5.59 -9.10 24.45
N GLY A 213 6.22 -9.91 23.62
CA GLY A 213 6.87 -11.16 24.01
C GLY A 213 5.88 -12.32 24.24
N ASP A 214 4.61 -12.19 23.88
CA ASP A 214 3.63 -13.27 23.94
C ASP A 214 3.71 -14.15 22.69
N ALA A 215 4.74 -14.98 22.64
CA ALA A 215 4.99 -15.89 21.52
C ALA A 215 3.87 -16.93 21.31
N LYS A 216 3.07 -17.24 22.33
CA LYS A 216 1.95 -18.18 22.21
C LYS A 216 0.78 -17.54 21.48
N GLU A 217 0.41 -16.33 21.88
CA GLU A 217 -0.66 -15.57 21.25
C GLU A 217 -0.25 -15.17 19.82
N ALA A 218 0.99 -14.72 19.62
CA ALA A 218 1.50 -14.40 18.29
C ALA A 218 1.34 -15.58 17.31
N ARG A 219 1.82 -16.77 17.68
CA ARG A 219 1.65 -17.97 16.85
C ARG A 219 0.20 -18.36 16.60
N ARG A 220 -0.66 -18.17 17.58
CA ARG A 220 -2.10 -18.43 17.42
C ARG A 220 -2.71 -17.50 16.36
N ARG A 221 -2.39 -16.21 16.45
CA ARG A 221 -2.92 -15.18 15.56
C ARG A 221 -2.40 -15.32 14.13
N PHE A 222 -1.09 -15.50 13.96
CA PHE A 222 -0.51 -15.79 12.64
C PHE A 222 -1.06 -17.07 12.01
N GLY A 223 -1.27 -18.11 12.80
CA GLY A 223 -1.89 -19.35 12.33
C GLY A 223 -3.34 -19.18 11.89
N GLN A 224 -4.10 -18.25 12.50
CA GLN A 224 -5.45 -17.89 12.06
C GLN A 224 -5.42 -17.13 10.72
N ALA A 225 -4.56 -16.11 10.57
CA ALA A 225 -4.39 -15.39 9.31
C ALA A 225 -3.99 -16.34 8.17
N GLN A 226 -3.00 -17.21 8.41
CA GLN A 226 -2.55 -18.21 7.45
C GLN A 226 -3.66 -19.20 7.06
N ALA A 227 -4.48 -19.64 8.01
CA ALA A 227 -5.56 -20.58 7.73
C ALA A 227 -6.66 -19.98 6.85
N LEU A 228 -6.88 -18.66 6.96
CA LEU A 228 -7.85 -17.90 6.15
C LEU A 228 -7.34 -17.64 4.72
N VAL A 229 -6.10 -17.13 4.60
CA VAL A 229 -5.49 -16.78 3.29
C VAL A 229 -4.03 -17.25 3.26
N PRO A 230 -3.77 -18.55 2.98
CA PRO A 230 -2.41 -19.13 3.04
C PRO A 230 -1.41 -18.50 2.05
N GLU A 231 -1.90 -17.99 0.92
CA GLU A 231 -1.06 -17.40 -0.13
C GLU A 231 -0.51 -16.03 0.28
N GLU A 232 -1.28 -15.28 1.07
CA GLU A 232 -0.95 -13.94 1.53
C GLU A 232 -0.15 -13.97 2.84
N PHE A 233 -0.40 -14.99 3.69
CA PHE A 233 0.29 -15.19 4.96
C PHE A 233 1.07 -16.51 4.98
N PRO A 234 2.12 -16.67 4.15
CA PRO A 234 2.96 -17.86 4.19
C PRO A 234 3.69 -17.94 5.54
N PRO A 235 4.10 -19.14 5.98
CA PRO A 235 4.94 -19.27 7.16
C PRO A 235 6.26 -18.53 6.95
N PRO A 236 6.79 -17.83 7.98
CA PRO A 236 8.07 -17.15 7.87
C PRO A 236 9.21 -18.14 7.61
N VAL A 237 10.28 -17.65 6.97
CA VAL A 237 11.53 -18.42 6.79
C VAL A 237 12.30 -18.40 8.10
N GLU A 238 11.99 -19.31 9.02
CA GLU A 238 12.66 -19.39 10.32
C GLU A 238 14.07 -19.96 10.19
N LEU A 239 15.07 -19.18 10.58
CA LEU A 239 16.44 -19.62 10.76
C LEU A 239 16.78 -19.63 12.25
N GLY A 240 17.46 -20.68 12.70
CA GLY A 240 18.05 -20.62 14.03
C GLY A 240 19.22 -19.61 14.07
N GLU A 241 19.49 -19.03 15.25
CA GLU A 241 20.47 -17.97 15.48
C GLU A 241 21.78 -18.15 14.68
N LYS A 242 22.42 -19.33 14.77
CA LYS A 242 23.68 -19.59 14.04
C LYS A 242 23.53 -19.58 12.51
N ALA A 243 22.38 -20.00 12.00
CA ALA A 243 22.13 -20.04 10.57
C ALA A 243 21.82 -18.64 10.05
N PHE A 244 21.18 -17.81 10.86
CA PHE A 244 20.92 -16.40 10.55
C PHE A 244 22.24 -15.61 10.58
N ASP A 245 23.07 -15.77 11.61
CA ASP A 245 24.40 -15.16 11.68
C ASP A 245 25.26 -15.50 10.46
N GLN A 246 25.22 -16.77 10.04
CA GLN A 246 25.95 -17.20 8.83
C GLN A 246 25.38 -16.52 7.57
N ALA A 247 24.06 -16.37 7.46
CA ALA A 247 23.43 -15.67 6.34
C ALA A 247 23.85 -14.20 6.29
N VAL A 248 23.91 -13.53 7.45
CA VAL A 248 24.41 -12.16 7.59
C VAL A 248 25.88 -12.05 7.17
N GLU A 249 26.74 -12.96 7.64
CA GLU A 249 28.14 -12.98 7.23
C GLU A 249 28.29 -13.17 5.70
N ASP A 250 27.50 -14.05 5.11
CA ASP A 250 27.57 -14.35 3.66
C ASP A 250 27.06 -13.15 2.84
N ALA A 251 25.99 -12.48 3.28
CA ALA A 251 25.50 -11.26 2.67
C ALA A 251 26.54 -10.14 2.71
N VAL A 252 27.17 -9.90 3.88
CA VAL A 252 28.26 -8.91 4.03
C VAL A 252 29.47 -9.25 3.16
N LYS A 253 29.83 -10.54 3.05
CA LYS A 253 30.92 -10.97 2.15
C LYS A 253 30.58 -10.72 0.67
N ALA A 254 29.33 -10.75 0.30
CA ALA A 254 28.87 -10.49 -1.07
C ALA A 254 28.84 -9.00 -1.43
N LEU A 255 28.81 -8.09 -0.45
CA LEU A 255 28.76 -6.65 -0.70
C LEU A 255 29.88 -6.16 -1.63
N PRO A 256 29.63 -5.15 -2.47
CA PRO A 256 30.65 -4.52 -3.31
C PRO A 256 31.82 -3.98 -2.48
N GLY A 257 33.07 -4.08 -3.02
CA GLY A 257 34.28 -3.68 -2.30
C GLY A 257 34.31 -2.21 -1.87
N HIS A 258 33.63 -1.32 -2.58
CA HIS A 258 33.53 0.09 -2.23
C HIS A 258 32.55 0.33 -1.06
N VAL A 259 31.59 -0.56 -0.81
CA VAL A 259 30.68 -0.53 0.34
C VAL A 259 31.36 -1.12 1.57
N LYS A 260 32.06 -2.25 1.43
CA LYS A 260 32.77 -2.93 2.53
C LYS A 260 33.70 -2.02 3.34
N LYS A 261 34.38 -1.08 2.69
CA LYS A 261 35.30 -0.13 3.37
C LYS A 261 34.59 0.77 4.40
N TYR A 262 33.28 0.97 4.27
CA TYR A 262 32.50 1.73 5.26
C TYR A 262 32.17 0.87 6.47
N MET A 263 32.16 -0.46 6.32
CA MET A 263 31.89 -1.43 7.40
C MET A 263 33.04 -1.62 8.38
N ASP A 264 34.28 -1.19 8.06
CA ASP A 264 35.47 -1.45 8.89
C ASP A 264 35.34 -0.91 10.33
N ASN A 265 34.54 0.12 10.56
CA ASN A 265 34.32 0.76 11.87
C ASN A 265 32.83 0.78 12.28
N VAL A 266 32.02 -0.11 11.73
CA VAL A 266 30.59 -0.24 12.00
C VAL A 266 30.33 -1.58 12.67
N THR A 267 29.62 -1.56 13.78
CA THR A 267 29.17 -2.79 14.42
C THR A 267 27.88 -3.25 13.73
N LEU A 268 27.87 -4.47 13.23
CA LEU A 268 26.66 -5.11 12.75
C LEU A 268 26.07 -5.94 13.88
N ALA A 269 24.83 -5.66 14.24
CA ALA A 269 24.09 -6.35 15.31
C ALA A 269 22.80 -6.96 14.74
N VAL A 270 22.34 -8.05 15.35
CA VAL A 270 21.06 -8.67 15.06
C VAL A 270 20.21 -8.58 16.32
N GLU A 271 18.99 -8.08 16.17
CA GLU A 271 17.98 -8.04 17.22
C GLU A 271 16.68 -8.70 16.70
N ASP A 272 15.83 -9.19 17.59
CA ASP A 272 14.58 -9.85 17.20
C ASP A 272 13.63 -8.88 16.46
N LEU A 273 13.36 -7.74 17.08
CA LEU A 273 12.43 -6.71 16.62
C LEU A 273 12.94 -5.30 16.97
N PRO A 274 12.51 -4.25 16.24
CA PRO A 274 12.83 -2.87 16.58
C PRO A 274 12.35 -2.51 17.99
N LYS A 275 13.16 -1.80 18.75
CA LYS A 275 12.76 -1.25 20.06
C LYS A 275 12.02 0.07 19.87
N ASP A 276 11.22 0.43 20.86
CA ASP A 276 10.49 1.71 20.83
C ASP A 276 11.45 2.92 20.69
N GLU A 277 12.67 2.81 21.25
CA GLU A 277 13.71 3.86 21.14
C GLU A 277 14.15 4.09 19.68
N ASP A 278 14.23 3.03 18.88
CA ASP A 278 14.58 3.13 17.46
C ASP A 278 13.42 3.71 16.67
N LEU A 279 12.21 3.22 16.93
CA LEU A 279 11.01 3.64 16.21
C LEU A 279 10.61 5.09 16.48
N MET A 280 10.72 5.53 17.75
CA MET A 280 10.27 6.85 18.19
C MET A 280 11.37 7.93 18.10
N GLY A 281 12.54 7.58 17.54
CA GLY A 281 13.65 8.53 17.36
C GLY A 281 13.39 9.61 16.33
N GLU A 282 12.45 9.36 15.43
CA GLU A 282 12.07 10.26 14.34
C GLU A 282 10.60 10.70 14.41
N THR A 283 10.23 11.70 13.61
CA THR A 283 8.85 12.19 13.50
C THR A 283 8.51 12.40 12.03
N PRO A 284 7.59 11.60 11.44
CA PRO A 284 6.84 10.50 12.06
C PRO A 284 7.75 9.36 12.54
N PRO A 285 7.27 8.46 13.41
CA PRO A 285 8.03 7.30 13.85
C PRO A 285 8.32 6.35 12.68
N LEU A 286 9.41 5.58 12.78
CA LEU A 286 9.70 4.51 11.82
C LEU A 286 8.67 3.39 11.92
N SER A 287 8.41 2.70 10.80
CA SER A 287 7.53 1.52 10.80
C SER A 287 8.03 0.44 11.76
N PRO A 288 7.16 -0.21 12.53
CA PRO A 288 7.52 -1.37 13.35
C PRO A 288 8.00 -2.58 12.52
N CYS A 289 7.78 -2.55 11.20
CA CYS A 289 8.15 -3.62 10.27
C CYS A 289 9.48 -3.36 9.54
N ILE A 290 10.24 -2.31 9.89
CA ILE A 290 11.57 -2.07 9.29
C ILE A 290 12.48 -3.30 9.42
N LEU A 291 13.32 -3.50 8.41
CA LEU A 291 14.21 -4.65 8.33
C LEU A 291 15.57 -4.40 8.99
N GLY A 292 15.97 -3.14 9.07
CA GLY A 292 17.19 -2.68 9.71
C GLY A 292 17.09 -1.24 10.15
N VAL A 293 18.13 -0.74 10.82
CA VAL A 293 18.32 0.67 11.16
C VAL A 293 19.80 0.99 11.36
N PHE A 294 20.22 2.13 10.85
CA PHE A 294 21.50 2.71 11.18
C PHE A 294 21.39 3.53 12.49
N ARG A 295 22.22 3.22 13.47
CA ARG A 295 22.35 4.00 14.72
C ARG A 295 23.69 4.70 14.73
N GLY A 296 23.71 6.02 14.86
CA GLY A 296 24.93 6.84 14.94
C GLY A 296 24.87 8.08 14.07
N SER A 297 25.97 8.84 14.04
CA SER A 297 26.08 10.01 13.18
C SER A 297 26.61 9.64 11.79
N PRO A 298 26.02 10.15 10.71
CA PRO A 298 26.55 9.95 9.36
C PRO A 298 28.02 10.39 9.23
N VAL A 299 28.76 9.76 8.34
CA VAL A 299 30.20 10.09 8.12
C VAL A 299 30.37 11.56 7.70
N SER A 300 29.42 12.12 6.96
CA SER A 300 29.40 13.53 6.53
C SER A 300 29.39 14.51 7.71
N GLU A 301 28.74 14.16 8.81
CA GLU A 301 28.61 15.00 10.00
C GLU A 301 29.78 14.87 10.97
N ARG A 302 30.46 13.72 10.99
CA ARG A 302 31.60 13.44 11.87
C ARG A 302 32.78 14.39 11.66
N HIS A 303 32.94 14.95 10.46
CA HIS A 303 34.00 15.90 10.14
C HIS A 303 33.69 17.35 10.55
N SER A 304 32.45 17.70 10.85
CA SER A 304 32.04 19.04 11.25
C SER A 304 32.14 19.29 12.77
N ILE A 305 32.27 18.25 13.57
CA ILE A 305 32.45 18.36 15.02
C ILE A 305 33.93 18.57 15.32
N LEU A 306 34.33 19.81 15.53
CA LEU A 306 35.67 20.22 15.95
C LEU A 306 36.19 19.37 17.15
N GLY A 307 36.91 18.27 16.86
CA GLY A 307 37.65 17.50 17.85
C GLY A 307 36.80 16.69 18.83
N GLY A 308 35.54 16.45 18.58
CA GLY A 308 34.65 15.67 19.42
C GLY A 308 34.76 14.18 19.16
N PHE A 309 34.97 13.41 20.20
CA PHE A 309 34.75 11.96 20.23
C PHE A 309 33.26 11.72 19.98
N ASP A 310 32.89 10.99 18.92
CA ASP A 310 31.49 10.55 18.71
C ASP A 310 31.15 9.60 19.88
N PRO A 311 30.25 9.99 20.78
CA PRO A 311 29.95 9.16 21.97
C PRO A 311 29.20 7.86 21.59
N TYR A 312 28.71 7.75 20.35
CA TYR A 312 27.96 6.61 19.87
C TYR A 312 28.70 5.94 18.70
N PRO A 313 29.25 4.72 18.90
CA PRO A 313 29.84 3.96 17.82
C PRO A 313 28.73 3.66 16.78
N ALA A 314 29.05 3.89 15.51
CA ALA A 314 28.14 3.56 14.44
C ALA A 314 27.80 2.08 14.44
N SER A 315 26.53 1.77 14.36
CA SER A 315 26.05 0.39 14.25
C SER A 315 24.90 0.28 13.25
N ILE A 316 24.87 -0.81 12.54
CA ILE A 316 23.74 -1.25 11.75
C ILE A 316 23.07 -2.38 12.52
N VAL A 317 21.78 -2.28 12.72
CA VAL A 317 20.99 -3.31 13.39
C VAL A 317 20.05 -3.94 12.40
N LEU A 318 20.06 -5.25 12.30
CA LEU A 318 19.13 -6.04 11.49
C LEU A 318 18.08 -6.66 12.39
N TYR A 319 16.82 -6.63 11.94
CA TYR A 319 15.69 -7.18 12.71
C TYR A 319 15.28 -8.53 12.16
N GLN A 320 15.76 -9.60 12.83
CA GLN A 320 15.66 -10.97 12.35
C GLN A 320 14.22 -11.37 12.00
N LYS A 321 13.25 -11.14 12.90
CA LYS A 321 11.87 -11.57 12.69
C LYS A 321 11.17 -10.85 11.56
N ASN A 322 11.47 -9.58 11.35
CA ASN A 322 10.94 -8.82 10.24
C ASN A 322 11.52 -9.34 8.91
N LEU A 323 12.84 -9.58 8.85
CA LEU A 323 13.52 -10.16 7.69
C LEU A 323 13.00 -11.58 7.36
N GLU A 324 12.86 -12.44 8.39
CA GLU A 324 12.33 -13.80 8.21
C GLU A 324 10.87 -13.81 7.73
N ARG A 325 10.08 -12.79 8.08
CA ARG A 325 8.69 -12.65 7.65
C ARG A 325 8.56 -12.06 6.26
N PHE A 326 9.47 -11.17 5.90
CA PHE A 326 9.52 -10.55 4.58
C PHE A 326 9.86 -11.57 3.48
N ALA A 327 10.86 -12.42 3.73
CA ALA A 327 11.35 -13.39 2.75
C ALA A 327 10.45 -14.62 2.63
N LYS A 328 10.25 -15.11 1.41
CA LYS A 328 9.52 -16.34 1.10
C LYS A 328 10.42 -17.56 1.01
N THR A 329 11.70 -17.35 0.71
CA THR A 329 12.71 -18.40 0.60
C THR A 329 13.98 -18.03 1.36
N ARG A 330 14.83 -19.01 1.65
CA ARG A 330 16.12 -18.76 2.29
C ARG A 330 17.06 -17.92 1.42
N GLU A 331 17.01 -18.13 0.12
CA GLU A 331 17.79 -17.39 -0.85
C GLU A 331 17.37 -15.91 -0.87
N GLU A 332 16.09 -15.65 -0.88
CA GLU A 332 15.50 -14.30 -0.80
C GLU A 332 15.86 -13.62 0.53
N LEU A 333 15.85 -14.35 1.66
CA LEU A 333 16.28 -13.83 2.96
C LEU A 333 17.74 -13.36 2.93
N ILE A 334 18.66 -14.13 2.32
CA ILE A 334 20.06 -13.76 2.21
C ILE A 334 20.22 -12.51 1.31
N GLU A 335 19.49 -12.45 0.22
CA GLU A 335 19.48 -11.29 -0.68
C GLU A 335 18.94 -10.04 0.05
N GLN A 336 17.81 -10.18 0.76
CA GLN A 336 17.22 -9.08 1.51
C GLN A 336 18.11 -8.57 2.64
N ILE A 337 18.82 -9.45 3.35
CA ILE A 337 19.84 -9.03 4.32
C ILE A 337 20.89 -8.15 3.63
N GLY A 338 21.36 -8.53 2.44
CA GLY A 338 22.33 -7.76 1.67
C GLY A 338 21.82 -6.39 1.26
N ILE A 339 20.58 -6.31 0.77
CA ILE A 339 19.89 -5.06 0.40
C ILE A 339 19.78 -4.17 1.65
N THR A 340 19.25 -4.70 2.75
CA THR A 340 19.08 -3.95 4.00
C THR A 340 20.43 -3.40 4.51
N VAL A 341 21.51 -4.18 4.50
CA VAL A 341 22.83 -3.69 4.90
C VAL A 341 23.31 -2.58 3.97
N MET A 342 23.08 -2.68 2.64
CA MET A 342 23.46 -1.63 1.69
C MET A 342 22.67 -0.34 1.92
N HIS A 343 21.39 -0.44 2.19
CA HIS A 343 20.51 0.68 2.54
C HIS A 343 21.05 1.42 3.79
N GLU A 344 21.30 0.69 4.87
CA GLU A 344 21.81 1.26 6.12
C GLU A 344 23.23 1.87 5.98
N VAL A 345 24.08 1.30 5.12
CA VAL A 345 25.36 1.92 4.74
C VAL A 345 25.14 3.22 3.96
N GLY A 346 24.09 3.33 3.19
CA GLY A 346 23.69 4.59 2.53
C GLY A 346 23.41 5.69 3.57
N HIS A 347 22.64 5.40 4.61
CA HIS A 347 22.41 6.33 5.74
C HIS A 347 23.71 6.67 6.48
N LEU A 348 24.58 5.69 6.71
CA LEU A 348 25.93 5.95 7.24
C LEU A 348 26.71 6.93 6.38
N MET A 349 26.55 6.89 5.06
CA MET A 349 27.19 7.84 4.13
C MET A 349 26.53 9.22 4.11
N GLY A 350 25.36 9.37 4.73
CA GLY A 350 24.58 10.61 4.79
C GLY A 350 23.62 10.79 3.62
N LEU A 351 23.21 9.69 2.98
CA LEU A 351 22.14 9.67 1.99
C LEU A 351 20.79 9.66 2.73
N ASP A 352 19.83 10.42 2.23
CA ASP A 352 18.45 10.35 2.66
C ASP A 352 17.65 9.32 1.83
N GLU A 353 16.38 9.13 2.14
CA GLU A 353 15.51 8.15 1.47
C GLU A 353 15.39 8.44 -0.04
N ASP A 354 15.27 9.72 -0.43
CA ASP A 354 15.18 10.11 -1.83
C ASP A 354 16.49 9.81 -2.59
N ASP A 355 17.65 10.02 -1.95
CA ASP A 355 18.96 9.67 -2.50
C ASP A 355 19.12 8.15 -2.66
N LEU A 356 18.60 7.36 -1.70
CA LEU A 356 18.64 5.89 -1.72
C LEU A 356 17.77 5.35 -2.84
N TRP A 357 16.54 5.82 -2.93
CA TRP A 357 15.61 5.45 -4.00
C TRP A 357 16.19 5.74 -5.40
N GLN A 358 16.74 6.95 -5.62
CA GLN A 358 17.36 7.30 -6.90
C GLN A 358 18.56 6.41 -7.28
N ARG A 359 19.16 5.72 -6.31
CA ARG A 359 20.30 4.83 -6.51
C ARG A 359 19.91 3.35 -6.56
N GLY A 360 18.62 3.03 -6.37
CA GLY A 360 18.11 1.66 -6.28
C GLY A 360 18.67 0.91 -5.08
N LEU A 361 18.71 1.57 -3.92
CA LEU A 361 19.20 1.04 -2.64
C LEU A 361 18.09 0.97 -1.58
N ASP A 362 16.85 1.17 -1.99
CA ASP A 362 15.63 1.09 -1.19
C ASP A 362 15.08 -0.33 -1.03
#